data_38055f6fdac6f5ca2794ecaf1d016ea6
#
_entry.id   38055f6fdac6f5ca2794ecaf1d016ea6
#
_cell.length_a   1.000
_cell.length_b   1.000
_cell.length_c   1.000
_cell.angle_alpha   90.00
_cell.angle_beta   90.00
_cell.angle_gamma   90.00
#
_symmetry.space_group_name_H-M   'P 1'
#
loop_
_entity.id
_entity.type
_entity.pdbx_description
1 polymer ?
#
loop_
_entity_poly.entity_id
_entity_poly.type
_entity_poly.pdbx_seq_one_letter_code
_entity_poly.pdbx_strand_id
1 'polypeptide(L)'
;LELLYTALLYIIQPLVWLRLLLRSRKAPAYRKRWAERYGYCRNKVAPDGILLHSVSVGETLAAIPLVRALRHRYPSLPITVTTMTPTGSERVMSAFGKDVHHVYLPYDLPCAMNRFLNTVRPKLVIVMETELWPNMISALHARKIPLVIANARLSERSAKGYGKLGKFMRRLLSKITLIAAQNEEDAARFIALGLKRNQLAVTGSLKFDISVTPERS
;
A
#
# COMPACT_ATOMS: atom_id res chain seq x y z
N LEU A 1 0.58 6.38 -21.57
CA LEU A 1 1.26 6.72 -20.31
C LEU A 1 1.53 5.48 -19.47
N GLU A 2 0.59 4.53 -19.31
CA GLU A 2 0.78 3.29 -18.53
C GLU A 2 1.95 2.45 -19.06
N LEU A 3 2.02 2.25 -20.38
CA LEU A 3 3.15 1.55 -21.03
C LEU A 3 4.48 2.28 -20.85
N LEU A 4 4.48 3.60 -20.99
CA LEU A 4 5.69 4.41 -20.79
C LEU A 4 6.17 4.35 -19.33
N TYR A 5 5.25 4.44 -18.37
CA TYR A 5 5.53 4.25 -16.94
C TYR A 5 6.17 2.88 -16.70
N THR A 6 5.57 1.83 -17.22
CA THR A 6 6.07 0.45 -17.08
C THR A 6 7.44 0.28 -17.71
N ALA A 7 7.64 0.77 -18.93
CA ALA A 7 8.95 0.72 -19.60
C ALA A 7 10.03 1.44 -18.78
N LEU A 8 9.73 2.63 -18.27
CA LEU A 8 10.64 3.38 -17.41
C LEU A 8 11.01 2.59 -16.16
N LEU A 9 10.03 1.93 -15.51
CA LEU A 9 10.30 1.10 -14.33
C LEU A 9 11.24 -0.05 -14.62
N TYR A 10 11.15 -0.70 -15.79
CA TYR A 10 12.11 -1.73 -16.18
C TYR A 10 13.51 -1.15 -16.44
N ILE A 11 13.60 -0.02 -17.12
CA ILE A 11 14.88 0.63 -17.45
C ILE A 11 15.64 1.05 -16.18
N ILE A 12 14.94 1.53 -15.15
CA ILE A 12 15.58 1.99 -13.91
C ILE A 12 15.97 0.85 -12.94
N GLN A 13 15.61 -0.43 -13.21
CA GLN A 13 15.92 -1.54 -12.28
C GLN A 13 17.42 -1.64 -11.92
N PRO A 14 18.39 -1.47 -12.81
CA PRO A 14 19.80 -1.48 -12.42
C PRO A 14 20.15 -0.40 -11.38
N LEU A 15 19.55 0.79 -11.50
CA LEU A 15 19.73 1.87 -10.52
C LEU A 15 19.07 1.53 -9.17
N VAL A 16 17.94 0.86 -9.20
CA VAL A 16 17.28 0.37 -7.97
C VAL A 16 18.19 -0.63 -7.25
N TRP A 17 18.80 -1.58 -7.96
CA TRP A 17 19.75 -2.52 -7.38
C TRP A 17 20.97 -1.83 -6.80
N LEU A 18 21.56 -0.90 -7.55
CA LEU A 18 22.69 -0.11 -7.06
C LEU A 18 22.31 0.65 -5.78
N ARG A 19 21.13 1.28 -5.74
CA ARG A 19 20.63 1.97 -4.55
C ARG A 19 20.46 1.04 -3.36
N LEU A 20 19.93 -0.19 -3.56
CA LEU A 20 19.82 -1.18 -2.49
C LEU A 20 21.19 -1.60 -1.96
N LEU A 21 22.17 -1.82 -2.85
CA LEU A 21 23.54 -2.15 -2.49
C LEU A 21 24.20 -1.02 -1.70
N LEU A 22 24.06 0.23 -2.15
CA LEU A 22 24.61 1.38 -1.44
C LEU A 22 23.96 1.56 -0.06
N ARG A 23 22.64 1.44 0.04
CA ARG A 23 21.93 1.50 1.33
C ARG A 23 22.33 0.36 2.26
N SER A 24 22.65 -0.80 1.71
CA SER A 24 23.04 -1.95 2.50
C SER A 24 24.39 -1.77 3.20
N ARG A 25 25.23 -0.83 2.79
CA ARG A 25 26.46 -0.47 3.51
C ARG A 25 26.17 0.11 4.88
N LYS A 26 25.08 0.90 5.02
CA LYS A 26 24.65 1.51 6.29
C LYS A 26 23.63 0.65 7.04
N ALA A 27 22.84 -0.15 6.33
CA ALA A 27 21.80 -1.01 6.89
C ALA A 27 21.80 -2.37 6.17
N PRO A 28 22.51 -3.40 6.71
CA PRO A 28 22.67 -4.70 6.08
C PRO A 28 21.37 -5.43 5.75
N ALA A 29 20.29 -5.09 6.46
CA ALA A 29 18.96 -5.65 6.19
C ALA A 29 18.45 -5.38 4.76
N TYR A 30 18.96 -4.34 4.06
CA TYR A 30 18.62 -4.09 2.66
C TYR A 30 19.18 -5.12 1.68
N ARG A 31 20.15 -5.95 2.08
CA ARG A 31 20.66 -7.09 1.27
C ARG A 31 19.75 -8.31 1.32
N LYS A 32 18.84 -8.36 2.31
CA LYS A 32 17.99 -9.51 2.54
C LYS A 32 16.65 -9.37 1.80
N ARG A 33 16.00 -10.50 1.53
CA ARG A 33 14.61 -10.59 1.06
C ARG A 33 14.34 -9.90 -0.30
N TRP A 34 15.35 -9.85 -1.19
CA TRP A 34 15.20 -9.25 -2.52
C TRP A 34 14.15 -9.96 -3.38
N ALA A 35 14.06 -11.28 -3.25
CA ALA A 35 13.09 -12.09 -3.98
C ALA A 35 11.64 -11.61 -3.75
N GLU A 36 11.31 -11.15 -2.54
CA GLU A 36 9.98 -10.60 -2.24
C GLU A 36 9.68 -9.34 -3.05
N ARG A 37 10.69 -8.48 -3.27
CA ARG A 37 10.56 -7.26 -4.09
C ARG A 37 10.26 -7.53 -5.57
N TYR A 38 10.37 -8.78 -5.98
CA TYR A 38 10.01 -9.30 -7.31
C TYR A 38 8.85 -10.30 -7.25
N GLY A 39 8.11 -10.32 -6.13
CA GLY A 39 6.88 -11.11 -5.97
C GLY A 39 7.06 -12.56 -5.55
N TYR A 40 8.27 -12.98 -5.17
CA TYR A 40 8.53 -14.34 -4.68
C TYR A 40 8.32 -14.39 -3.16
N CYS A 41 7.10 -14.68 -2.74
CA CYS A 41 6.72 -14.75 -1.32
C CYS A 41 6.03 -16.07 -0.93
N ARG A 42 6.17 -17.12 -1.74
CA ARG A 42 5.59 -18.43 -1.45
C ARG A 42 6.04 -18.94 -0.07
N ASN A 43 5.12 -19.56 0.67
CA ASN A 43 5.33 -20.05 2.06
C ASN A 43 5.56 -18.95 3.12
N LYS A 44 5.40 -17.67 2.78
CA LYS A 44 5.51 -16.56 3.74
C LYS A 44 4.18 -15.86 4.00
N VAL A 45 3.16 -16.20 3.26
CA VAL A 45 1.83 -15.60 3.32
C VAL A 45 0.76 -16.68 3.26
N ALA A 46 -0.38 -16.43 3.89
CA ALA A 46 -1.58 -17.22 3.67
C ALA A 46 -2.46 -16.54 2.62
N PRO A 47 -2.97 -17.29 1.63
CA PRO A 47 -3.83 -16.73 0.59
C PRO A 47 -5.25 -16.44 1.09
N ASP A 48 -6.01 -15.75 0.25
CA ASP A 48 -7.45 -15.53 0.38
C ASP A 48 -7.86 -14.65 1.59
N GLY A 49 -6.93 -13.80 2.04
CA GLY A 49 -7.11 -12.88 3.17
C GLY A 49 -7.20 -11.41 2.79
N ILE A 50 -6.83 -10.56 3.74
CA ILE A 50 -6.74 -9.11 3.57
C ILE A 50 -5.27 -8.71 3.39
N LEU A 51 -4.97 -7.93 2.36
CA LEU A 51 -3.66 -7.34 2.14
C LEU A 51 -3.71 -5.87 2.57
N LEU A 52 -2.83 -5.48 3.50
CA LEU A 52 -2.65 -4.08 3.88
C LEU A 52 -1.24 -3.62 3.52
N HIS A 53 -1.12 -2.49 2.84
CA HIS A 53 0.15 -1.90 2.47
C HIS A 53 0.41 -0.58 3.16
N SER A 54 1.61 -0.44 3.73
CA SER A 54 2.14 0.82 4.28
C SER A 54 3.60 0.99 3.84
N VAL A 55 3.97 2.19 3.41
CA VAL A 55 5.33 2.46 2.90
C VAL A 55 6.28 2.85 4.04
N SER A 56 5.84 3.72 4.92
CA SER A 56 6.65 4.32 5.99
C SER A 56 6.35 3.74 7.36
N VAL A 57 7.25 4.00 8.32
CA VAL A 57 7.03 3.67 9.73
C VAL A 57 5.79 4.39 10.28
N GLY A 58 5.59 5.66 9.91
CA GLY A 58 4.44 6.46 10.34
C GLY A 58 3.12 5.87 9.86
N GLU A 59 3.05 5.45 8.60
CA GLU A 59 1.88 4.76 8.03
C GLU A 59 1.62 3.42 8.73
N THR A 60 2.69 2.66 9.00
CA THR A 60 2.59 1.38 9.72
C THR A 60 1.99 1.59 11.11
N LEU A 61 2.43 2.61 11.84
CA LEU A 61 1.87 2.97 13.15
C LEU A 61 0.39 3.37 13.03
N ALA A 62 0.04 4.21 12.06
CA ALA A 62 -1.35 4.62 11.81
C ALA A 62 -2.25 3.45 11.40
N ALA A 63 -1.68 2.39 10.80
CA ALA A 63 -2.42 1.20 10.42
C ALA A 63 -2.69 0.22 11.58
N ILE A 64 -1.98 0.34 12.73
CA ILE A 64 -2.14 -0.60 13.85
C ILE A 64 -3.59 -0.72 14.34
N PRO A 65 -4.31 0.37 14.63
CA PRO A 65 -5.71 0.28 15.06
C PRO A 65 -6.59 -0.42 14.01
N LEU A 66 -6.39 -0.10 12.74
CA LEU A 66 -7.14 -0.69 11.63
C LEU A 66 -6.89 -2.20 11.52
N VAL A 67 -5.64 -2.65 11.60
CA VAL A 67 -5.29 -4.09 11.55
C VAL A 67 -5.91 -4.83 12.74
N ARG A 68 -5.86 -4.25 13.94
CA ARG A 68 -6.49 -4.84 15.15
C ARG A 68 -8.01 -4.96 14.99
N ALA A 69 -8.67 -3.92 14.50
CA ALA A 69 -10.10 -3.93 14.23
C ALA A 69 -10.49 -4.98 13.17
N LEU A 70 -9.72 -5.09 12.08
CA LEU A 70 -9.94 -6.09 11.05
C LEU A 70 -9.77 -7.53 11.60
N ARG A 71 -8.75 -7.78 12.43
CA ARG A 71 -8.56 -9.09 13.07
C ARG A 71 -9.70 -9.45 14.01
N HIS A 72 -10.16 -8.48 14.80
CA HIS A 72 -11.29 -8.69 15.70
C HIS A 72 -12.59 -8.98 14.90
N ARG A 73 -12.81 -8.24 13.82
CA ARG A 73 -14.05 -8.35 13.02
C ARG A 73 -14.05 -9.58 12.10
N TYR A 74 -12.88 -10.01 11.62
CA TYR A 74 -12.70 -11.09 10.66
C TYR A 74 -11.61 -12.07 11.12
N PRO A 75 -11.79 -12.77 12.24
CA PRO A 75 -10.74 -13.60 12.85
C PRO A 75 -10.29 -14.78 12.00
N SER A 76 -11.14 -15.24 11.08
CA SER A 76 -10.84 -16.34 10.15
C SER A 76 -10.06 -15.91 8.90
N LEU A 77 -9.97 -14.60 8.62
CA LEU A 77 -9.25 -14.12 7.44
C LEU A 77 -7.78 -13.84 7.78
N PRO A 78 -6.82 -14.45 7.10
CA PRO A 78 -5.42 -14.09 7.27
C PRO A 78 -5.17 -12.66 6.82
N ILE A 79 -4.34 -11.94 7.56
CA ILE A 79 -3.91 -10.58 7.19
C ILE A 79 -2.45 -10.64 6.79
N THR A 80 -2.15 -10.11 5.60
CA THR A 80 -0.79 -9.86 5.13
C THR A 80 -0.54 -8.37 5.16
N VAL A 81 0.45 -7.92 5.94
CA VAL A 81 0.92 -6.54 5.95
C VAL A 81 2.17 -6.45 5.11
N THR A 82 2.22 -5.49 4.20
CA THR A 82 3.41 -5.24 3.36
C THR A 82 4.02 -3.89 3.64
N THR A 83 5.34 -3.81 3.59
CA THR A 83 6.11 -2.57 3.71
C THR A 83 7.16 -2.47 2.61
N MET A 84 7.86 -1.34 2.54
CA MET A 84 8.95 -1.12 1.56
C MET A 84 10.34 -1.07 2.20
N THR A 85 10.43 -0.95 3.53
CA THR A 85 11.68 -0.72 4.24
C THR A 85 11.91 -1.73 5.37
N PRO A 86 13.18 -2.04 5.72
CA PRO A 86 13.49 -2.89 6.88
C PRO A 86 12.90 -2.36 8.18
N THR A 87 12.97 -1.06 8.42
CA THR A 87 12.40 -0.42 9.62
C THR A 87 10.88 -0.55 9.69
N GLY A 88 10.19 -0.45 8.53
CA GLY A 88 8.75 -0.76 8.44
C GLY A 88 8.47 -2.24 8.78
N SER A 89 9.29 -3.15 8.25
CA SER A 89 9.21 -4.58 8.55
C SER A 89 9.35 -4.88 10.05
N GLU A 90 10.37 -4.31 10.68
CA GLU A 90 10.62 -4.44 12.13
C GLU A 90 9.43 -3.92 12.94
N ARG A 91 8.84 -2.79 12.51
CA ARG A 91 7.68 -2.20 13.17
C ARG A 91 6.44 -3.12 13.08
N VAL A 92 6.17 -3.72 11.91
CA VAL A 92 5.07 -4.69 11.75
C VAL A 92 5.29 -5.89 12.67
N MET A 93 6.50 -6.45 12.68
CA MET A 93 6.82 -7.61 13.52
C MET A 93 6.74 -7.30 15.01
N SER A 94 7.16 -6.10 15.43
CA SER A 94 7.04 -5.63 16.82
C SER A 94 5.58 -5.42 17.24
N ALA A 95 4.73 -4.91 16.34
CA ALA A 95 3.34 -4.58 16.66
C ALA A 95 2.39 -5.79 16.66
N PHE A 96 2.66 -6.78 15.81
CA PHE A 96 1.73 -7.88 15.53
C PHE A 96 2.34 -9.28 15.72
N GLY A 97 3.68 -9.41 15.73
CA GLY A 97 4.35 -10.69 15.87
C GLY A 97 3.89 -11.71 14.81
N LYS A 98 3.37 -12.84 15.29
CA LYS A 98 2.85 -13.93 14.44
C LYS A 98 1.39 -13.75 14.02
N ASP A 99 0.76 -12.69 14.44
CA ASP A 99 -0.66 -12.44 14.22
C ASP A 99 -0.97 -11.99 12.79
N VAL A 100 0.04 -11.58 12.05
CA VAL A 100 -0.05 -11.22 10.63
C VAL A 100 1.11 -11.83 9.85
N HIS A 101 0.91 -12.05 8.57
CA HIS A 101 2.01 -12.32 7.64
C HIS A 101 2.67 -11.02 7.22
N HIS A 102 3.99 -11.01 7.08
CA HIS A 102 4.70 -9.84 6.59
C HIS A 102 5.67 -10.19 5.47
N VAL A 103 5.55 -9.46 4.35
CA VAL A 103 6.49 -9.48 3.22
C VAL A 103 6.68 -8.06 2.67
N TYR A 104 7.75 -7.85 1.91
CA TYR A 104 7.87 -6.60 1.15
C TYR A 104 6.90 -6.59 -0.03
N LEU A 105 6.25 -5.44 -0.28
CA LEU A 105 5.49 -5.26 -1.51
C LEU A 105 6.47 -5.30 -2.69
N PRO A 106 6.15 -6.01 -3.77
CA PRO A 106 6.96 -5.97 -4.98
C PRO A 106 7.04 -4.57 -5.58
N TYR A 107 8.10 -4.30 -6.32
CA TYR A 107 8.12 -3.14 -7.20
C TYR A 107 6.95 -3.19 -8.18
N ASP A 108 6.47 -2.02 -8.61
CA ASP A 108 5.26 -1.90 -9.45
C ASP A 108 5.51 -2.38 -10.90
N LEU A 109 6.21 -3.51 -11.04
CA LEU A 109 6.44 -4.21 -12.30
C LEU A 109 5.32 -5.20 -12.55
N PRO A 110 4.68 -5.23 -13.73
CA PRO A 110 3.56 -6.13 -14.02
C PRO A 110 3.86 -7.60 -13.71
N CYS A 111 5.04 -8.09 -14.08
CA CYS A 111 5.42 -9.48 -13.83
C CYS A 111 5.56 -9.80 -12.33
N ALA A 112 6.15 -8.88 -11.55
CA ALA A 112 6.34 -9.03 -10.11
C ALA A 112 4.99 -8.94 -9.37
N MET A 113 4.17 -7.96 -9.74
CA MET A 113 2.85 -7.76 -9.16
C MET A 113 1.91 -8.94 -9.45
N ASN A 114 1.90 -9.44 -10.70
CA ASN A 114 1.09 -10.60 -11.07
C ASN A 114 1.50 -11.84 -10.28
N ARG A 115 2.80 -12.12 -10.12
CA ARG A 115 3.31 -13.23 -9.33
C ARG A 115 2.89 -13.12 -7.87
N PHE A 116 3.04 -11.94 -7.29
CA PHE A 116 2.65 -11.63 -5.93
C PHE A 116 1.14 -11.85 -5.70
N LEU A 117 0.30 -11.27 -6.54
CA LEU A 117 -1.16 -11.37 -6.42
C LEU A 117 -1.66 -12.81 -6.66
N ASN A 118 -0.98 -13.59 -7.51
CA ASN A 118 -1.30 -15.00 -7.70
C ASN A 118 -0.96 -15.87 -6.47
N THR A 119 0.01 -15.42 -5.66
CA THR A 119 0.40 -16.11 -4.41
C THR A 119 -0.49 -15.68 -3.25
N VAL A 120 -0.68 -14.38 -3.04
CA VAL A 120 -1.45 -13.83 -1.91
C VAL A 120 -2.96 -13.98 -2.12
N ARG A 121 -3.45 -13.86 -3.35
CA ARG A 121 -4.88 -13.91 -3.72
C ARG A 121 -5.77 -13.13 -2.75
N PRO A 122 -5.52 -11.85 -2.52
CA PRO A 122 -6.25 -11.10 -1.50
C PRO A 122 -7.72 -10.92 -1.91
N LYS A 123 -8.63 -11.03 -0.93
CA LYS A 123 -10.05 -10.69 -1.10
C LYS A 123 -10.31 -9.19 -1.01
N LEU A 124 -9.41 -8.47 -0.35
CA LEU A 124 -9.44 -7.02 -0.19
C LEU A 124 -8.02 -6.51 -0.10
N VAL A 125 -7.74 -5.39 -0.75
CA VAL A 125 -6.48 -4.66 -0.61
C VAL A 125 -6.75 -3.30 0.01
N ILE A 126 -6.01 -2.96 1.06
CA ILE A 126 -6.03 -1.66 1.73
C ILE A 126 -4.64 -1.05 1.59
N VAL A 127 -4.57 0.14 1.06
CA VAL A 127 -3.32 0.92 0.94
C VAL A 127 -3.43 2.14 1.84
N MET A 128 -2.43 2.32 2.68
CA MET A 128 -2.38 3.47 3.59
C MET A 128 -1.90 4.72 2.86
N GLU A 129 -2.50 5.85 3.22
CA GLU A 129 -2.24 7.17 2.64
C GLU A 129 -2.44 7.18 1.10
N THR A 130 -1.72 8.06 0.37
CA THR A 130 -1.97 8.23 -1.07
C THR A 130 -0.85 7.61 -1.90
N GLU A 131 -0.80 6.28 -1.87
CA GLU A 131 0.14 5.49 -2.67
C GLU A 131 -0.55 4.95 -3.93
N LEU A 132 -0.46 5.71 -5.03
CA LEU A 132 -1.10 5.37 -6.30
C LEU A 132 -0.11 4.66 -7.23
N TRP A 133 -0.10 3.34 -7.20
CA TRP A 133 0.77 2.48 -7.99
C TRP A 133 0.02 1.94 -9.23
N PRO A 134 0.29 2.47 -10.44
CA PRO A 134 -0.54 2.22 -11.62
C PRO A 134 -0.66 0.75 -12.01
N ASN A 135 0.43 -0.02 -11.99
CA ASN A 135 0.38 -1.43 -12.37
C ASN A 135 -0.32 -2.28 -11.31
N MET A 136 -0.12 -2.00 -10.02
CA MET A 136 -0.85 -2.66 -8.93
C MET A 136 -2.36 -2.40 -9.04
N ILE A 137 -2.75 -1.13 -9.18
CA ILE A 137 -4.16 -0.74 -9.32
C ILE A 137 -4.80 -1.43 -10.53
N SER A 138 -4.11 -1.45 -11.66
CA SER A 138 -4.59 -2.11 -12.88
C SER A 138 -4.70 -3.62 -12.73
N ALA A 139 -3.72 -4.25 -12.07
CA ALA A 139 -3.70 -5.69 -11.82
C ALA A 139 -4.81 -6.13 -10.85
N LEU A 140 -5.11 -5.34 -9.82
CA LEU A 140 -6.21 -5.57 -8.89
C LEU A 140 -7.56 -5.43 -9.59
N HIS A 141 -7.73 -4.34 -10.36
CA HIS A 141 -8.96 -4.09 -11.10
C HIS A 141 -9.27 -5.23 -12.11
N ALA A 142 -8.26 -5.69 -12.85
CA ALA A 142 -8.41 -6.81 -13.80
C ALA A 142 -8.83 -8.12 -13.12
N ARG A 143 -8.46 -8.32 -11.84
CA ARG A 143 -8.85 -9.48 -11.03
C ARG A 143 -10.15 -9.26 -10.25
N LYS A 144 -10.79 -8.10 -10.39
CA LYS A 144 -11.97 -7.70 -9.61
C LYS A 144 -11.74 -7.73 -8.09
N ILE A 145 -10.50 -7.50 -7.66
CA ILE A 145 -10.14 -7.39 -6.25
C ILE A 145 -10.39 -5.96 -5.80
N PRO A 146 -11.23 -5.72 -4.78
CA PRO A 146 -11.52 -4.39 -4.28
C PRO A 146 -10.26 -3.76 -3.67
N LEU A 147 -10.04 -2.47 -4.00
CA LEU A 147 -8.95 -1.65 -3.50
C LEU A 147 -9.53 -0.46 -2.72
N VAL A 148 -9.09 -0.33 -1.48
CA VAL A 148 -9.40 0.81 -0.61
C VAL A 148 -8.12 1.59 -0.33
N ILE A 149 -8.15 2.90 -0.52
CA ILE A 149 -7.10 3.79 -0.04
C ILE A 149 -7.58 4.36 1.29
N ALA A 150 -6.95 3.96 2.39
CA ALA A 150 -7.31 4.36 3.74
C ALA A 150 -6.44 5.51 4.25
N ASN A 151 -7.00 6.39 5.07
CA ASN A 151 -6.30 7.55 5.61
C ASN A 151 -5.71 8.43 4.50
N ALA A 152 -6.45 8.56 3.39
CA ALA A 152 -5.99 9.23 2.19
C ALA A 152 -5.78 10.72 2.40
N ARG A 153 -4.64 11.20 1.93
CA ARG A 153 -4.20 12.58 2.08
C ARG A 153 -3.63 13.07 0.75
N LEU A 154 -4.08 14.22 0.29
CA LEU A 154 -3.64 14.75 -1.00
C LEU A 154 -3.33 16.24 -0.89
N SER A 155 -2.03 16.57 -0.79
CA SER A 155 -1.59 17.96 -0.76
C SER A 155 -1.93 18.70 -2.07
N GLU A 156 -2.10 20.01 -1.99
CA GLU A 156 -2.34 20.85 -3.16
C GLU A 156 -1.26 20.68 -4.23
N ARG A 157 0.01 20.60 -3.81
CA ARG A 157 1.15 20.38 -4.70
C ARG A 157 1.02 19.04 -5.44
N SER A 158 0.66 17.97 -4.73
CA SER A 158 0.46 16.65 -5.34
C SER A 158 -0.75 16.64 -6.27
N ALA A 159 -1.85 17.26 -5.87
CA ALA A 159 -3.05 17.41 -6.71
C ALA A 159 -2.74 18.14 -8.01
N LYS A 160 -2.00 19.25 -7.97
CA LYS A 160 -1.52 19.97 -9.17
C LYS A 160 -0.63 19.08 -10.06
N GLY A 161 0.26 18.28 -9.45
CA GLY A 161 1.10 17.32 -10.18
C GLY A 161 0.30 16.24 -10.87
N TYR A 162 -0.61 15.60 -10.17
CA TYR A 162 -1.50 14.56 -10.72
C TYR A 162 -2.48 15.13 -11.76
N GLY A 163 -2.95 16.36 -11.59
CA GLY A 163 -3.82 17.04 -12.55
C GLY A 163 -3.20 17.14 -13.95
N LYS A 164 -1.86 17.30 -14.05
CA LYS A 164 -1.15 17.32 -15.34
C LYS A 164 -1.28 15.99 -16.11
N LEU A 165 -1.57 14.89 -15.43
CA LEU A 165 -1.76 13.58 -16.05
C LEU A 165 -3.17 13.40 -16.65
N GLY A 166 -4.10 14.29 -16.37
CA GLY A 166 -5.41 14.43 -17.03
C GLY A 166 -6.19 13.11 -17.13
N LYS A 167 -6.46 12.67 -18.36
CA LYS A 167 -7.23 11.44 -18.65
C LYS A 167 -6.61 10.17 -18.02
N PHE A 168 -5.30 10.11 -17.90
CA PHE A 168 -4.62 8.97 -17.27
C PHE A 168 -4.99 8.85 -15.79
N MET A 169 -4.90 9.96 -15.04
CA MET A 169 -5.24 9.98 -13.62
C MET A 169 -6.71 9.64 -13.39
N ARG A 170 -7.62 10.22 -14.18
CA ARG A 170 -9.06 9.89 -14.10
C ARG A 170 -9.32 8.40 -14.32
N ARG A 171 -8.68 7.78 -15.33
CA ARG A 171 -8.78 6.34 -15.61
C ARG A 171 -8.21 5.51 -14.46
N LEU A 172 -7.11 5.94 -13.86
CA LEU A 172 -6.49 5.26 -12.73
C LEU A 172 -7.42 5.27 -11.50
N LEU A 173 -7.93 6.44 -11.15
CA LEU A 173 -8.85 6.62 -10.01
C LEU A 173 -10.16 5.83 -10.20
N SER A 174 -10.66 5.70 -11.41
CA SER A 174 -11.88 4.92 -11.68
C SER A 174 -11.74 3.42 -11.40
N LYS A 175 -10.51 2.89 -11.28
CA LYS A 175 -10.23 1.50 -10.93
C LYS A 175 -10.20 1.23 -9.42
N ILE A 176 -10.19 2.29 -8.59
CA ILE A 176 -10.17 2.20 -7.12
C ILE A 176 -11.61 2.05 -6.61
N THR A 177 -11.82 1.13 -5.68
CA THR A 177 -13.16 0.88 -5.13
C THR A 177 -13.61 2.00 -4.20
N LEU A 178 -12.72 2.44 -3.29
CA LEU A 178 -13.02 3.48 -2.31
C LEU A 178 -11.76 4.24 -1.91
N ILE A 179 -11.88 5.55 -1.76
CA ILE A 179 -10.89 6.41 -1.10
C ILE A 179 -11.51 6.98 0.17
N ALA A 180 -10.93 6.65 1.31
CA ALA A 180 -11.29 7.18 2.62
C ALA A 180 -10.34 8.36 2.92
N ALA A 181 -10.81 9.58 2.65
CA ALA A 181 -10.05 10.81 2.82
C ALA A 181 -10.05 11.28 4.28
N GLN A 182 -8.96 11.93 4.70
CA GLN A 182 -8.85 12.45 6.07
C GLN A 182 -9.75 13.64 6.35
N ASN A 183 -10.05 14.44 5.35
CA ASN A 183 -10.84 15.67 5.48
C ASN A 183 -11.51 16.04 4.15
N GLU A 184 -12.42 17.04 4.21
CA GLU A 184 -13.16 17.52 3.05
C GLU A 184 -12.27 18.18 1.99
N GLU A 185 -11.15 18.80 2.38
CA GLU A 185 -10.23 19.42 1.42
C GLU A 185 -9.51 18.36 0.57
N ASP A 186 -9.02 17.31 1.21
CA ASP A 186 -8.41 16.17 0.50
C ASP A 186 -9.45 15.49 -0.40
N ALA A 187 -10.68 15.31 0.08
CA ALA A 187 -11.80 14.77 -0.68
C ALA A 187 -12.10 15.61 -1.93
N ALA A 188 -12.20 16.92 -1.79
CA ALA A 188 -12.44 17.84 -2.91
C ALA A 188 -11.32 17.75 -3.97
N ARG A 189 -10.07 17.60 -3.55
CA ARG A 189 -8.93 17.43 -4.47
C ARG A 189 -9.02 16.13 -5.26
N PHE A 190 -9.44 15.00 -4.65
CA PHE A 190 -9.67 13.75 -5.37
C PHE A 190 -10.82 13.86 -6.38
N ILE A 191 -11.91 14.53 -6.03
CA ILE A 191 -13.01 14.79 -6.96
C ILE A 191 -12.53 15.64 -8.15
N ALA A 192 -11.74 16.69 -7.90
CA ALA A 192 -11.17 17.52 -8.95
C ALA A 192 -10.27 16.73 -9.91
N LEU A 193 -9.59 15.68 -9.44
CA LEU A 193 -8.81 14.75 -10.27
C LEU A 193 -9.69 13.75 -11.05
N GLY A 194 -10.98 13.70 -10.78
CA GLY A 194 -11.95 12.88 -11.50
C GLY A 194 -12.40 11.61 -10.79
N LEU A 195 -12.18 11.51 -9.47
CA LEU A 195 -12.79 10.47 -8.64
C LEU A 195 -14.31 10.68 -8.58
N LYS A 196 -15.08 9.62 -8.66
CA LYS A 196 -16.54 9.70 -8.52
C LYS A 196 -16.94 9.80 -7.05
N ARG A 197 -18.02 10.53 -6.76
CA ARG A 197 -18.53 10.72 -5.39
C ARG A 197 -18.83 9.41 -4.66
N ASN A 198 -19.34 8.41 -5.38
CA ASN A 198 -19.65 7.09 -4.79
C ASN A 198 -18.39 6.24 -4.48
N GLN A 199 -17.21 6.69 -4.88
CA GLN A 199 -15.92 6.07 -4.55
C GLN A 199 -15.19 6.82 -3.41
N LEU A 200 -15.85 7.78 -2.75
CA LEU A 200 -15.23 8.66 -1.75
C LEU A 200 -16.02 8.62 -0.43
N ALA A 201 -15.28 8.51 0.67
CA ALA A 201 -15.77 8.74 2.02
C ALA A 201 -14.80 9.68 2.76
N VAL A 202 -15.31 10.51 3.67
CA VAL A 202 -14.48 11.30 4.60
C VAL A 202 -14.56 10.64 5.96
N THR A 203 -13.43 10.16 6.48
CA THR A 203 -13.40 9.29 7.67
C THR A 203 -12.59 9.87 8.83
N GLY A 204 -11.99 11.03 8.67
CA GLY A 204 -11.03 11.54 9.66
C GLY A 204 -9.65 10.92 9.52
N SER A 205 -8.73 11.31 10.41
CA SER A 205 -7.35 10.80 10.43
C SER A 205 -7.19 9.70 11.46
N LEU A 206 -6.68 8.54 11.03
CA LEU A 206 -6.39 7.40 11.90
C LEU A 206 -5.28 7.68 12.94
N LYS A 207 -4.53 8.77 12.79
CA LYS A 207 -3.48 9.17 13.77
C LYS A 207 -4.05 9.57 15.13
N PHE A 208 -5.32 9.98 15.18
CA PHE A 208 -6.00 10.35 16.42
C PHE A 208 -6.65 9.17 17.15
N ASP A 209 -6.76 8.01 16.50
CA ASP A 209 -7.29 6.77 17.10
C ASP A 209 -6.24 6.00 17.92
N ILE A 210 -5.01 6.53 18.04
CA ILE A 210 -4.00 5.99 18.94
C ILE A 210 -4.38 6.47 20.35
N SER A 211 -5.34 5.79 20.99
CA SER A 211 -5.60 5.97 22.40
C SER A 211 -4.36 5.57 23.18
N VAL A 212 -3.77 6.52 23.88
CA VAL A 212 -2.77 6.29 24.92
C VAL A 212 -3.46 5.44 25.97
N THR A 213 -3.16 4.14 26.01
CA THR A 213 -3.58 3.31 27.14
C THR A 213 -2.89 3.87 28.38
N PRO A 214 -3.60 4.32 29.43
CA PRO A 214 -2.93 4.75 30.64
C PRO A 214 -2.19 3.55 31.22
N GLU A 215 -0.87 3.66 31.34
CA GLU A 215 -0.09 2.71 32.12
C GLU A 215 -0.71 2.69 33.53
N ARG A 216 -1.13 1.51 33.95
CA ARG A 216 -1.53 1.27 35.33
C ARG A 216 -0.29 1.39 36.18
N SER A 217 -0.21 2.47 36.95
CA SER A 217 0.65 2.63 38.13
C SER A 217 0.36 1.56 39.18
#